data_fd00501fcc99f0d58753ec0b62841a5c
#
_entry.id   fd00501fcc99f0d58753ec0b62841a5c
#
_cell.length_a   1.000
_cell.length_b   1.000
_cell.length_c   1.000
_cell.angle_alpha   90.00
_cell.angle_beta   90.00
_cell.angle_gamma   90.00
#
_symmetry.space_group_name_H-M   'P 1'
#
loop_
_entity.id
_entity.type
_entity.pdbx_description
1 polymer ?
#
loop_
_entity_poly.entity_id
_entity_poly.type
_entity_poly.pdbx_seq_one_letter_code
_entity_poly.pdbx_strand_id
1 'polypeptide(L)'
;MSQWAVPVTLKKEETMENRIITISREHGSGGREIGRKLAEKLGIHCYDAELIQRIVEKSGYPADFVKEKGEDAVGGGISMLLVDRRLGPTHQDTLWKVQSQVISELADKESCVIVGRCADYILQARSDCLTVFIHAAFDKRVERIIKEYGEPEEKAYRRLKDKDKRRMAYYNYYTDKKWGNALNYHVCLDSGELGIDKCVDVLAQLY
;
A
#
# COMPACT_ATOMS: atom_id res chain seq x y z
N MET A 1 -38.20 -18.98 -34.80
CA MET A 1 -36.99 -19.86 -34.68
C MET A 1 -35.76 -18.97 -34.75
N SER A 2 -35.19 -18.65 -33.63
CA SER A 2 -33.96 -17.84 -33.55
C SER A 2 -32.94 -18.58 -32.71
N GLN A 3 -31.95 -19.13 -33.39
CA GLN A 3 -30.73 -19.70 -32.84
C GLN A 3 -29.73 -18.58 -32.59
N TRP A 4 -29.61 -18.14 -31.35
CA TRP A 4 -28.46 -17.36 -30.86
C TRP A 4 -28.04 -17.88 -29.47
N ALA A 5 -27.60 -19.14 -29.42
CA ALA A 5 -26.84 -19.65 -28.27
C ALA A 5 -25.37 -19.68 -28.70
N VAL A 6 -24.62 -18.64 -28.38
CA VAL A 6 -23.14 -18.68 -28.42
C VAL A 6 -22.71 -19.49 -27.21
N PRO A 7 -22.01 -20.61 -27.38
CA PRO A 7 -21.48 -21.33 -26.22
C PRO A 7 -20.42 -20.46 -25.55
N VAL A 8 -20.71 -19.96 -24.36
CA VAL A 8 -19.69 -19.37 -23.48
C VAL A 8 -18.80 -20.52 -23.03
N THR A 9 -17.70 -20.71 -23.71
CA THR A 9 -16.65 -21.59 -23.25
C THR A 9 -16.03 -20.90 -22.03
N LEU A 10 -16.43 -21.33 -20.84
CA LEU A 10 -15.74 -20.96 -19.61
C LEU A 10 -14.29 -21.44 -19.76
N LYS A 11 -13.36 -20.51 -19.98
CA LYS A 11 -11.94 -20.80 -19.88
C LYS A 11 -11.71 -21.40 -18.49
N LYS A 12 -11.14 -22.61 -18.48
CA LYS A 12 -10.63 -23.27 -17.29
C LYS A 12 -9.76 -22.23 -16.55
N GLU A 13 -10.09 -21.95 -15.29
CA GLU A 13 -9.27 -21.08 -14.45
C GLU A 13 -7.84 -21.64 -14.48
N GLU A 14 -6.93 -20.89 -15.10
CA GLU A 14 -5.50 -21.11 -14.90
C GLU A 14 -5.28 -20.82 -13.41
N THR A 15 -4.88 -21.83 -12.66
CA THR A 15 -4.45 -21.67 -11.26
C THR A 15 -3.27 -20.70 -11.28
N MET A 16 -3.50 -19.45 -10.90
CA MET A 16 -2.43 -18.48 -10.77
C MET A 16 -1.51 -18.96 -9.67
N GLU A 17 -0.23 -19.19 -10.00
CA GLU A 17 0.74 -19.75 -9.06
C GLU A 17 0.97 -18.86 -7.84
N ASN A 18 0.87 -17.53 -7.99
CA ASN A 18 1.00 -16.56 -6.91
C ASN A 18 -0.15 -15.56 -6.92
N ARG A 19 -0.67 -15.22 -5.75
CA ARG A 19 -1.67 -14.14 -5.57
C ARG A 19 -1.14 -13.08 -4.62
N ILE A 20 -1.21 -11.84 -5.06
CA ILE A 20 -0.67 -10.70 -4.32
C ILE A 20 -1.83 -9.82 -3.83
N ILE A 21 -1.75 -9.36 -2.59
CA ILE A 21 -2.65 -8.34 -2.06
C ILE A 21 -1.82 -7.13 -1.67
N THR A 22 -2.07 -5.97 -2.28
CA THR A 22 -1.45 -4.71 -1.87
C THR A 22 -2.41 -3.89 -1.02
N ILE A 23 -1.94 -3.35 0.10
CA ILE A 23 -2.76 -2.55 1.02
C ILE A 23 -2.20 -1.13 1.12
N SER A 24 -2.81 -0.20 0.39
CA SER A 24 -2.69 1.23 0.62
C SER A 24 -3.64 1.66 1.74
N ARG A 25 -3.28 2.68 2.54
CA ARG A 25 -4.04 2.96 3.76
C ARG A 25 -3.82 4.37 4.28
N GLU A 26 -4.83 4.97 4.87
CA GLU A 26 -4.71 6.15 5.71
C GLU A 26 -4.00 5.83 7.03
N HIS A 27 -3.34 6.82 7.65
CA HIS A 27 -2.73 6.63 8.97
C HIS A 27 -3.83 6.47 10.04
N GLY A 28 -3.67 5.51 10.94
CA GLY A 28 -4.68 5.20 11.97
C GLY A 28 -5.90 4.42 11.46
N SER A 29 -5.99 4.07 10.17
CA SER A 29 -7.09 3.23 9.66
C SER A 29 -6.96 1.74 10.00
N GLY A 30 -5.88 1.32 10.65
CA GLY A 30 -5.65 -0.11 10.97
C GLY A 30 -5.20 -0.96 9.79
N GLY A 31 -4.87 -0.35 8.63
CA GLY A 31 -4.49 -1.11 7.43
C GLY A 31 -3.26 -2.03 7.60
N ARG A 32 -2.32 -1.68 8.50
CA ARG A 32 -1.20 -2.58 8.86
C ARG A 32 -1.66 -3.82 9.60
N GLU A 33 -2.54 -3.64 10.58
CA GLU A 33 -3.11 -4.74 11.36
C GLU A 33 -3.96 -5.65 10.47
N ILE A 34 -4.79 -5.06 9.59
CA ILE A 34 -5.56 -5.81 8.59
C ILE A 34 -4.62 -6.63 7.72
N GLY A 35 -3.52 -6.06 7.19
CA GLY A 35 -2.57 -6.78 6.36
C GLY A 35 -1.93 -7.96 7.06
N ARG A 36 -1.50 -7.78 8.31
CA ARG A 36 -0.89 -8.85 9.12
C ARG A 36 -1.90 -9.97 9.42
N LYS A 37 -3.09 -9.64 9.91
CA LYS A 37 -4.15 -10.63 10.22
C LYS A 37 -4.64 -11.35 8.96
N LEU A 38 -4.73 -10.65 7.83
CA LEU A 38 -5.09 -11.25 6.56
C LEU A 38 -4.05 -12.26 6.10
N ALA A 39 -2.77 -11.90 6.14
CA ALA A 39 -1.69 -12.80 5.78
C ALA A 39 -1.64 -14.04 6.68
N GLU A 40 -1.81 -13.87 8.01
CA GLU A 40 -1.92 -14.96 8.96
C GLU A 40 -3.10 -15.89 8.63
N LYS A 41 -4.28 -15.32 8.34
CA LYS A 41 -5.48 -16.08 7.98
C LYS A 41 -5.33 -16.88 6.68
N LEU A 42 -4.60 -16.33 5.71
CA LEU A 42 -4.35 -16.96 4.41
C LEU A 42 -3.12 -17.88 4.41
N GLY A 43 -2.30 -17.90 5.47
CA GLY A 43 -1.06 -18.67 5.54
C GLY A 43 0.02 -18.16 4.59
N ILE A 44 0.03 -16.85 4.26
CA ILE A 44 1.00 -16.21 3.36
C ILE A 44 1.82 -15.14 4.08
N HIS A 45 2.90 -14.66 3.47
CA HIS A 45 3.77 -13.65 4.09
C HIS A 45 3.19 -12.24 4.03
N CYS A 46 3.48 -11.39 5.06
CA CYS A 46 3.11 -9.97 5.10
C CYS A 46 4.35 -9.09 5.11
N TYR A 47 4.58 -8.38 4.01
CA TYR A 47 5.67 -7.42 3.87
C TYR A 47 5.24 -6.00 4.27
N ASP A 48 5.66 -5.54 5.45
CA ASP A 48 5.50 -4.16 5.96
C ASP A 48 6.86 -3.59 6.40
N ALA A 49 7.28 -3.83 7.63
CA ALA A 49 8.56 -3.34 8.14
C ALA A 49 9.76 -4.06 7.49
N GLU A 50 9.64 -5.34 7.22
CA GLU A 50 10.65 -6.15 6.54
C GLU A 50 10.95 -5.64 5.12
N LEU A 51 9.94 -5.12 4.43
CA LEU A 51 10.13 -4.50 3.11
C LEU A 51 11.16 -3.36 3.15
N ILE A 52 11.12 -2.55 4.21
CA ILE A 52 12.09 -1.47 4.41
C ILE A 52 13.50 -2.03 4.55
N GLN A 53 13.67 -3.10 5.32
CA GLN A 53 14.97 -3.73 5.53
C GLN A 53 15.54 -4.30 4.22
N ARG A 54 14.74 -4.96 3.41
CA ARG A 54 15.14 -5.47 2.09
C ARG A 54 15.55 -4.36 1.13
N ILE A 55 14.86 -3.21 1.18
CA ILE A 55 15.22 -2.04 0.39
C ILE A 55 16.57 -1.46 0.88
N VAL A 56 16.81 -1.41 2.18
CA VAL A 56 18.09 -0.99 2.77
C VAL A 56 19.23 -1.88 2.29
N GLU A 57 19.07 -3.18 2.42
CA GLU A 57 20.08 -4.19 2.01
C GLU A 57 20.42 -4.07 0.51
N LYS A 58 19.41 -3.93 -0.32
CA LYS A 58 19.58 -3.87 -1.78
C LYS A 58 20.09 -2.51 -2.26
N SER A 59 19.67 -1.42 -1.64
CA SER A 59 20.07 -0.06 -2.04
C SER A 59 21.42 0.36 -1.50
N GLY A 60 21.86 -0.23 -0.38
CA GLY A 60 23.04 0.23 0.38
C GLY A 60 22.84 1.56 1.11
N TYR A 61 21.66 2.16 1.07
CA TYR A 61 21.36 3.39 1.79
C TYR A 61 21.12 3.13 3.29
N PRO A 62 21.46 4.08 4.17
CA PRO A 62 21.14 3.98 5.59
C PRO A 62 19.64 3.82 5.83
N ALA A 63 19.25 3.04 6.85
CA ALA A 63 17.84 2.77 7.16
C ALA A 63 17.01 4.04 7.41
N ASP A 64 17.61 5.04 8.05
CA ASP A 64 16.95 6.33 8.29
C ASP A 64 16.68 7.09 7.00
N PHE A 65 17.63 7.05 6.04
CA PHE A 65 17.42 7.62 4.71
C PHE A 65 16.27 6.93 3.96
N VAL A 66 16.20 5.59 3.98
CA VAL A 66 15.12 4.82 3.35
C VAL A 66 13.76 5.13 3.98
N LYS A 67 13.71 5.33 5.30
CA LYS A 67 12.49 5.75 6.03
C LYS A 67 12.11 7.20 5.71
N GLU A 68 13.08 8.11 5.77
CA GLU A 68 12.86 9.56 5.56
C GLU A 68 12.52 9.91 4.11
N LYS A 69 13.10 9.24 3.14
CA LYS A 69 12.91 9.49 1.69
C LYS A 69 11.88 8.56 1.05
N GLY A 70 11.38 7.58 1.80
CA GLY A 70 10.28 6.72 1.38
C GLY A 70 8.89 7.32 1.67
N GLU A 71 7.89 6.48 1.77
CA GLU A 71 6.47 6.83 1.98
C GLU A 71 6.21 7.73 3.21
N ASP A 72 7.08 7.64 4.22
CA ASP A 72 7.01 8.45 5.44
C ASP A 72 7.92 9.70 5.38
N ALA A 73 8.37 10.12 4.20
CA ALA A 73 9.28 11.23 4.02
C ALA A 73 8.89 12.48 4.82
N VAL A 74 9.83 12.98 5.61
CA VAL A 74 9.62 14.20 6.40
C VAL A 74 9.58 15.38 5.44
N GLY A 75 8.40 16.00 5.32
CA GLY A 75 8.11 17.36 4.91
C GLY A 75 9.17 18.20 4.18
N GLY A 76 9.79 17.63 3.17
CA GLY A 76 10.43 18.43 2.15
C GLY A 76 9.33 18.92 1.22
N GLY A 77 8.54 19.88 1.68
CA GLY A 77 7.48 20.50 0.89
C GLY A 77 7.96 20.87 -0.51
N ILE A 78 7.26 21.64 -1.24
CA ILE A 78 7.58 22.32 -2.50
C ILE A 78 9.05 22.25 -3.01
N SER A 79 10.05 22.21 -2.11
CA SER A 79 11.49 22.04 -2.44
C SER A 79 11.83 20.71 -3.13
N MET A 80 11.08 19.65 -2.90
CA MET A 80 11.28 18.36 -3.56
C MET A 80 10.69 18.36 -4.99
N LEU A 81 9.68 19.20 -5.23
CA LEU A 81 9.06 19.39 -6.55
C LEU A 81 9.90 20.29 -7.47
N LEU A 82 10.86 21.07 -6.91
CA LEU A 82 11.68 22.04 -7.62
C LEU A 82 13.10 21.56 -7.91
N VAL A 83 13.47 20.33 -7.54
CA VAL A 83 14.72 19.75 -8.01
C VAL A 83 14.59 19.52 -9.50
N ASP A 84 15.30 20.34 -10.25
CA ASP A 84 15.29 20.35 -11.70
C ASP A 84 15.62 18.95 -12.24
N ARG A 85 14.65 18.29 -12.88
CA ARG A 85 14.83 17.01 -13.58
C ARG A 85 15.98 17.03 -14.61
N ARG A 86 16.52 18.20 -14.91
CA ARG A 86 17.66 18.40 -15.83
C ARG A 86 19.00 17.99 -15.23
N LEU A 87 19.11 17.80 -13.91
CA LEU A 87 20.37 17.46 -13.23
C LEU A 87 20.66 15.95 -13.10
N GLY A 88 19.82 15.10 -13.70
CA GLY A 88 19.95 13.63 -13.63
C GLY A 88 19.17 13.00 -12.49
N PRO A 89 19.19 11.66 -12.36
CA PRO A 89 18.43 10.95 -11.35
C PRO A 89 18.91 11.32 -9.94
N THR A 90 17.97 11.69 -9.08
CA THR A 90 18.25 11.98 -7.68
C THR A 90 18.45 10.68 -6.89
N HIS A 91 19.06 10.76 -5.70
CA HIS A 91 19.13 9.62 -4.76
C HIS A 91 17.73 9.04 -4.47
N GLN A 92 16.70 9.86 -4.54
CA GLN A 92 15.32 9.48 -4.32
C GLN A 92 14.75 8.69 -5.51
N ASP A 93 15.07 9.07 -6.74
CA ASP A 93 14.72 8.29 -7.94
C ASP A 93 15.42 6.94 -7.95
N THR A 94 16.67 6.90 -7.48
CA THR A 94 17.43 5.65 -7.31
C THR A 94 16.75 4.76 -6.26
N LEU A 95 16.33 5.32 -5.12
CA LEU A 95 15.62 4.59 -4.09
C LEU A 95 14.27 4.06 -4.59
N TRP A 96 13.53 4.86 -5.38
CA TRP A 96 12.29 4.43 -6.02
C TRP A 96 12.49 3.22 -6.94
N LYS A 97 13.54 3.23 -7.78
CA LYS A 97 13.87 2.11 -8.67
C LYS A 97 14.18 0.84 -7.87
N VAL A 98 15.00 0.94 -6.82
CA VAL A 98 15.33 -0.21 -5.96
C VAL A 98 14.08 -0.73 -5.25
N GLN A 99 13.25 0.15 -4.70
CA GLN A 99 11.98 -0.22 -4.08
C GLN A 99 11.06 -0.97 -5.05
N SER A 100 10.90 -0.45 -6.27
CA SER A 100 10.07 -1.08 -7.30
C SER A 100 10.59 -2.47 -7.66
N GLN A 101 11.90 -2.61 -7.79
CA GLN A 101 12.54 -3.90 -8.08
C GLN A 101 12.36 -4.91 -6.94
N VAL A 102 12.55 -4.50 -5.67
CA VAL A 102 12.33 -5.38 -4.50
C VAL A 102 10.87 -5.85 -4.45
N ILE A 103 9.92 -4.94 -4.64
CA ILE A 103 8.48 -5.28 -4.60
C ILE A 103 8.13 -6.28 -5.72
N SER A 104 8.64 -6.08 -6.94
CA SER A 104 8.41 -7.01 -8.06
C SER A 104 9.00 -8.38 -7.79
N GLU A 105 10.25 -8.45 -7.31
CA GLU A 105 10.91 -9.72 -6.96
C GLU A 105 10.18 -10.51 -5.87
N LEU A 106 9.62 -9.81 -4.86
CA LEU A 106 8.82 -10.45 -3.82
C LEU A 106 7.51 -11.02 -4.38
N ALA A 107 6.83 -10.26 -5.25
CA ALA A 107 5.61 -10.70 -5.91
C ALA A 107 5.84 -11.88 -6.87
N ASP A 108 7.01 -11.98 -7.49
CA ASP A 108 7.37 -13.12 -8.34
C ASP A 108 7.75 -14.37 -7.55
N LYS A 109 8.24 -14.17 -6.32
CA LYS A 109 8.73 -15.26 -5.47
C LYS A 109 7.61 -16.06 -4.80
N GLU A 110 6.61 -15.38 -4.27
CA GLU A 110 5.58 -16.01 -3.44
C GLU A 110 4.28 -15.21 -3.33
N SER A 111 3.18 -15.88 -3.01
CA SER A 111 1.94 -15.22 -2.62
C SER A 111 2.15 -14.41 -1.34
N CYS A 112 1.75 -13.14 -1.33
CA CYS A 112 2.01 -12.28 -0.18
C CYS A 112 1.06 -11.09 -0.08
N VAL A 113 1.03 -10.50 1.13
CA VAL A 113 0.42 -9.18 1.39
C VAL A 113 1.54 -8.14 1.45
N ILE A 114 1.44 -7.06 0.69
CA ILE A 114 2.41 -5.96 0.70
C ILE A 114 1.73 -4.68 1.18
N VAL A 115 2.26 -4.06 2.24
CA VAL A 115 1.63 -2.89 2.87
C VAL A 115 2.35 -1.60 2.49
N GLY A 116 1.67 -0.75 1.70
CA GLY A 116 2.14 0.59 1.29
C GLY A 116 3.20 0.58 0.20
N ARG A 117 4.05 1.62 0.21
CA ARG A 117 5.18 1.78 -0.73
C ARG A 117 4.79 1.85 -2.20
N CYS A 118 3.57 2.31 -2.50
CA CYS A 118 3.01 2.35 -3.85
C CYS A 118 3.01 0.96 -4.54
N ALA A 119 2.95 -0.14 -3.76
CA ALA A 119 2.95 -1.48 -4.31
C ALA A 119 1.76 -1.72 -5.27
N ASP A 120 0.61 -1.11 -4.99
CA ASP A 120 -0.57 -1.08 -5.85
C ASP A 120 -0.26 -0.54 -7.25
N TYR A 121 0.55 0.51 -7.35
CA TYR A 121 0.97 1.08 -8.62
C TYR A 121 2.08 0.26 -9.30
N ILE A 122 3.07 -0.17 -8.54
CA ILE A 122 4.20 -0.96 -9.05
C ILE A 122 3.71 -2.27 -9.67
N LEU A 123 2.71 -2.91 -9.06
CA LEU A 123 2.16 -4.19 -9.49
C LEU A 123 0.86 -4.07 -10.31
N GLN A 124 0.46 -2.87 -10.74
CA GLN A 124 -0.83 -2.61 -11.41
C GLN A 124 -1.02 -3.38 -12.73
N ALA A 125 0.06 -3.80 -13.39
CA ALA A 125 0.00 -4.56 -14.63
C ALA A 125 -0.20 -6.07 -14.41
N ARG A 126 -0.15 -6.55 -13.15
CA ARG A 126 -0.31 -7.97 -12.83
C ARG A 126 -1.78 -8.32 -12.66
N SER A 127 -2.21 -9.39 -13.34
CA SER A 127 -3.59 -9.91 -13.22
C SER A 127 -3.86 -10.65 -11.91
N ASP A 128 -2.79 -11.08 -11.21
CA ASP A 128 -2.81 -11.81 -9.93
C ASP A 128 -2.72 -10.88 -8.69
N CYS A 129 -2.81 -9.55 -8.89
CA CYS A 129 -2.68 -8.57 -7.81
C CYS A 129 -4.03 -7.92 -7.46
N LEU A 130 -4.51 -8.15 -6.23
CA LEU A 130 -5.65 -7.44 -5.64
C LEU A 130 -5.15 -6.15 -4.97
N THR A 131 -5.61 -4.99 -5.46
CA THR A 131 -5.25 -3.69 -4.89
C THR A 131 -6.33 -3.19 -3.94
N VAL A 132 -5.96 -2.88 -2.69
CA VAL A 132 -6.86 -2.50 -1.60
C VAL A 132 -6.49 -1.15 -1.03
N PHE A 133 -7.51 -0.34 -0.70
CA PHE A 133 -7.35 0.88 0.09
C PHE A 133 -8.15 0.80 1.38
N ILE A 134 -7.50 1.03 2.53
CA ILE A 134 -8.14 1.04 3.83
C ILE A 134 -8.22 2.48 4.35
N HIS A 135 -9.44 2.94 4.64
CA HIS A 135 -9.70 4.25 5.21
C HIS A 135 -10.56 4.16 6.45
N ALA A 136 -10.74 5.27 7.14
CA ALA A 136 -11.74 5.43 8.19
C ALA A 136 -12.02 6.93 8.43
N ALA A 137 -13.15 7.25 9.04
CA ALA A 137 -13.45 8.60 9.48
C ALA A 137 -12.33 9.15 10.37
N PHE A 138 -12.03 10.44 10.24
CA PHE A 138 -10.88 11.07 10.90
C PHE A 138 -10.89 10.84 12.41
N ASP A 139 -12.03 11.05 13.07
CA ASP A 139 -12.16 10.91 14.53
C ASP A 139 -11.93 9.46 15.00
N LYS A 140 -12.42 8.49 14.25
CA LYS A 140 -12.17 7.06 14.51
C LYS A 140 -10.67 6.71 14.44
N ARG A 141 -9.95 7.35 13.52
CA ARG A 141 -8.50 7.16 13.38
C ARG A 141 -7.73 7.82 14.52
N VAL A 142 -8.14 9.01 14.95
CA VAL A 142 -7.56 9.70 16.12
C VAL A 142 -7.76 8.85 17.38
N GLU A 143 -9.00 8.39 17.61
CA GLU A 143 -9.33 7.53 18.75
C GLU A 143 -8.46 6.26 18.78
N ARG A 144 -8.28 5.60 17.64
CA ARG A 144 -7.42 4.41 17.52
C ARG A 144 -5.96 4.73 17.88
N ILE A 145 -5.42 5.84 17.38
CA ILE A 145 -4.04 6.24 17.68
C ILE A 145 -3.85 6.52 19.17
N ILE A 146 -4.80 7.21 19.80
CA ILE A 146 -4.76 7.47 21.25
C ILE A 146 -4.76 6.16 22.03
N LYS A 147 -5.67 5.25 21.68
CA LYS A 147 -5.82 3.96 22.37
C LYS A 147 -4.60 3.05 22.19
N GLU A 148 -4.04 2.99 20.98
CA GLU A 148 -2.92 2.10 20.69
C GLU A 148 -1.56 2.63 21.15
N TYR A 149 -1.35 3.95 21.10
CA TYR A 149 -0.05 4.56 21.38
C TYR A 149 -0.01 5.41 22.65
N GLY A 150 -1.15 5.59 23.34
CA GLY A 150 -1.24 6.42 24.55
C GLY A 150 -0.88 7.89 24.31
N GLU A 151 -0.99 8.39 23.08
CA GLU A 151 -0.63 9.76 22.73
C GLU A 151 -1.73 10.75 23.15
N PRO A 152 -1.37 11.99 23.60
CA PRO A 152 -2.36 13.06 23.76
C PRO A 152 -3.10 13.34 22.46
N GLU A 153 -4.39 13.68 22.53
CA GLU A 153 -5.28 13.88 21.38
C GLU A 153 -4.71 14.88 20.37
N GLU A 154 -4.22 16.05 20.84
CA GLU A 154 -3.64 17.07 19.96
C GLU A 154 -2.43 16.55 19.16
N LYS A 155 -1.60 15.72 19.78
CA LYS A 155 -0.45 15.11 19.13
C LYS A 155 -0.87 14.05 18.12
N ALA A 156 -1.85 13.22 18.46
CA ALA A 156 -2.44 12.22 17.57
C ALA A 156 -3.05 12.88 16.33
N TYR A 157 -3.81 13.96 16.51
CA TYR A 157 -4.41 14.74 15.43
C TYR A 157 -3.37 15.30 14.44
N ARG A 158 -2.31 15.94 14.96
CA ARG A 158 -1.21 16.49 14.15
C ARG A 158 -0.48 15.39 13.39
N ARG A 159 -0.12 14.31 14.08
CA ARG A 159 0.58 13.16 13.51
C ARG A 159 -0.20 12.54 12.35
N LEU A 160 -1.52 12.40 12.52
CA LEU A 160 -2.39 11.82 11.51
C LEU A 160 -2.38 12.65 10.23
N LYS A 161 -2.60 13.96 10.33
CA LYS A 161 -2.54 14.89 9.20
C LYS A 161 -1.19 14.88 8.49
N ASP A 162 -0.10 14.92 9.26
CA ASP A 162 1.25 14.94 8.71
C ASP A 162 1.58 13.65 7.96
N LYS A 163 1.21 12.49 8.50
CA LYS A 163 1.47 11.19 7.86
C LYS A 163 0.69 11.03 6.57
N ASP A 164 -0.60 11.37 6.56
CA ASP A 164 -1.42 11.27 5.36
C ASP A 164 -0.97 12.26 4.28
N LYS A 165 -0.61 13.49 4.66
CA LYS A 165 -0.05 14.49 3.73
C LYS A 165 1.23 13.99 3.05
N ARG A 166 2.12 13.32 3.79
CA ARG A 166 3.36 12.75 3.25
C ARG A 166 3.08 11.60 2.29
N ARG A 167 2.20 10.67 2.65
CA ARG A 167 1.80 9.56 1.78
C ARG A 167 1.19 10.05 0.50
N MET A 168 0.27 11.02 0.60
CA MET A 168 -0.36 11.66 -0.56
C MET A 168 0.69 12.29 -1.47
N ALA A 169 1.62 13.08 -0.93
CA ALA A 169 2.67 13.74 -1.71
C ALA A 169 3.57 12.73 -2.41
N TYR A 170 4.00 11.69 -1.68
CA TYR A 170 4.84 10.63 -2.23
C TYR A 170 4.14 9.84 -3.34
N TYR A 171 2.92 9.39 -3.09
CA TYR A 171 2.13 8.63 -4.05
C TYR A 171 1.87 9.44 -5.33
N ASN A 172 1.35 10.67 -5.19
CA ASN A 172 1.03 11.51 -6.33
C ASN A 172 2.27 11.82 -7.19
N TYR A 173 3.44 12.00 -6.56
CA TYR A 173 4.69 12.30 -7.26
C TYR A 173 5.17 11.13 -8.14
N TYR A 174 5.13 9.90 -7.61
CA TYR A 174 5.66 8.73 -8.33
C TYR A 174 4.66 8.04 -9.24
N THR A 175 3.36 8.26 -9.05
CA THR A 175 2.32 7.52 -9.78
C THR A 175 1.53 8.36 -10.76
N ASP A 176 1.64 9.70 -10.69
CA ASP A 176 0.77 10.65 -11.39
C ASP A 176 -0.74 10.41 -11.12
N LYS A 177 -1.07 9.68 -10.03
CA LYS A 177 -2.44 9.36 -9.62
C LYS A 177 -2.75 10.04 -8.30
N LYS A 178 -4.04 10.31 -8.05
CA LYS A 178 -4.50 10.88 -6.78
C LYS A 178 -4.61 9.78 -5.72
N TRP A 179 -3.82 9.87 -4.65
CA TRP A 179 -3.88 8.94 -3.52
C TRP A 179 -5.28 8.89 -2.89
N GLY A 180 -5.75 7.68 -2.54
CA GLY A 180 -7.07 7.46 -1.93
C GLY A 180 -8.25 7.61 -2.90
N ASN A 181 -8.01 7.84 -4.20
CA ASN A 181 -9.07 7.80 -5.18
C ASN A 181 -9.52 6.34 -5.42
N ALA A 182 -10.79 6.04 -5.16
CA ALA A 182 -11.35 4.69 -5.29
C ALA A 182 -11.10 4.04 -6.66
N LEU A 183 -11.00 4.83 -7.72
CA LEU A 183 -10.71 4.33 -9.08
C LEU A 183 -9.31 3.73 -9.26
N ASN A 184 -8.42 3.92 -8.28
CA ASN A 184 -7.08 3.35 -8.33
C ASN A 184 -6.99 1.95 -7.70
N TYR A 185 -8.06 1.49 -7.03
CA TYR A 185 -8.07 0.28 -6.23
C TYR A 185 -9.22 -0.64 -6.63
N HIS A 186 -9.01 -1.95 -6.53
CA HIS A 186 -10.09 -2.91 -6.74
C HIS A 186 -11.10 -2.91 -5.60
N VAL A 187 -10.63 -2.63 -4.36
CA VAL A 187 -11.46 -2.62 -3.15
C VAL A 187 -11.07 -1.45 -2.26
N CYS A 188 -12.08 -0.71 -1.77
CA CYS A 188 -11.91 0.30 -0.73
C CYS A 188 -12.80 -0.08 0.47
N LEU A 189 -12.23 -0.14 1.68
CA LEU A 189 -12.96 -0.53 2.90
C LEU A 189 -12.84 0.53 3.98
N ASP A 190 -13.98 0.88 4.59
CA ASP A 190 -14.04 1.71 5.78
C ASP A 190 -13.89 0.85 7.04
N SER A 191 -12.69 0.82 7.59
CA SER A 191 -12.37 0.07 8.81
C SER A 191 -12.90 0.72 10.10
N GLY A 192 -13.34 1.97 10.01
CA GLY A 192 -14.01 2.66 11.13
C GLY A 192 -15.41 2.13 11.37
N GLU A 193 -16.12 1.80 10.28
CA GLU A 193 -17.48 1.25 10.33
C GLU A 193 -17.49 -0.27 10.37
N LEU A 194 -16.67 -0.92 9.57
CA LEU A 194 -16.63 -2.39 9.49
C LEU A 194 -15.87 -3.06 10.64
N GLY A 195 -14.90 -2.36 11.22
CA GLY A 195 -13.93 -2.96 12.13
C GLY A 195 -12.84 -3.75 11.40
N ILE A 196 -11.75 -4.04 12.11
CA ILE A 196 -10.55 -4.71 11.57
C ILE A 196 -10.89 -6.12 11.09
N ASP A 197 -11.50 -6.93 11.96
CA ASP A 197 -11.74 -8.36 11.69
C ASP A 197 -12.70 -8.56 10.52
N LYS A 198 -13.73 -7.72 10.39
CA LYS A 198 -14.63 -7.80 9.24
C LYS A 198 -13.95 -7.41 7.94
N CYS A 199 -13.05 -6.42 7.95
CA CYS A 199 -12.24 -6.10 6.79
C CYS A 199 -11.36 -7.29 6.37
N VAL A 200 -10.75 -7.99 7.33
CA VAL A 200 -9.97 -9.21 7.07
C VAL A 200 -10.84 -10.30 6.45
N ASP A 201 -12.05 -10.53 6.98
CA ASP A 201 -12.96 -11.53 6.46
C ASP A 201 -13.37 -11.27 5.01
N VAL A 202 -13.71 -10.00 4.70
CA VAL A 202 -14.08 -9.59 3.33
C VAL A 202 -12.91 -9.81 2.37
N LEU A 203 -11.70 -9.37 2.75
CA LEU A 203 -10.52 -9.50 1.88
C LEU A 203 -10.10 -10.96 1.68
N ALA A 204 -10.27 -11.81 2.70
CA ALA A 204 -9.98 -13.24 2.58
C ALA A 204 -10.92 -13.97 1.63
N GLN A 205 -12.17 -13.49 1.45
CA GLN A 205 -13.10 -14.05 0.48
C GLN A 205 -12.79 -13.64 -0.97
N LEU A 206 -12.01 -12.59 -1.17
CA LEU A 206 -11.60 -12.10 -2.48
C LEU A 206 -10.26 -12.72 -2.94
N TYR A 207 -9.57 -13.41 -2.04
CA TYR A 207 -8.32 -14.13 -2.30
C TYR A 207 -8.61 -15.51 -2.85
#